data_ae8cf6fccc9400c4eea3206a5c52a52f
#
_entry.id   ae8cf6fccc9400c4eea3206a5c52a52f
#
_cell.length_a   1.000
_cell.length_b   1.000
_cell.length_c   1.000
_cell.angle_alpha   90.00
_cell.angle_beta   90.00
_cell.angle_gamma   90.00
#
_symmetry.space_group_name_H-M   'P 1'
#
loop_
_entity.id
_entity.type
_entity.pdbx_description
1 polymer ?
#
loop_
_entity_poly.entity_id
_entity_poly.type
_entity_poly.pdbx_seq_one_letter_code
_entity_poly.pdbx_strand_id
1 'polypeptide(L)'
;MSCKCCCTHGHTAIQEKRNSLLKDYWRIILSALLLFGGLILNATDTTFFKGEYVPFIWYLLAYLPVGLPVMREAWESILQKDVFSEFTLMSIATLGAFYIGEYPEGVAVMLFYSLGELFQDKAVDKAKRNISALLDVHPEMATVIRNGSTLVEAPQRVQVGETIEVKAGERVPLDGTMLDEVAA
;
A
#
# COMPACT_ATOMS: atom_id res chain seq x y z
N MET A 1 28.70 -3.34 -24.27
CA MET A 1 27.41 -2.66 -24.30
C MET A 1 26.81 -2.76 -22.90
N SER A 2 26.73 -1.63 -22.20
CA SER A 2 26.47 -1.57 -20.75
C SER A 2 24.97 -1.54 -20.53
N CYS A 3 24.41 -2.57 -19.90
CA CYS A 3 23.00 -2.59 -19.43
C CYS A 3 22.83 -1.70 -18.19
N LYS A 4 22.51 -0.43 -18.38
CA LYS A 4 22.27 0.57 -17.33
C LYS A 4 20.76 0.74 -16.99
N CYS A 5 19.88 -0.15 -17.45
CA CYS A 5 18.43 0.06 -17.42
C CYS A 5 17.64 -0.66 -16.30
N CYS A 6 18.22 -1.56 -15.50
CA CYS A 6 17.43 -2.32 -14.52
C CYS A 6 17.34 -1.71 -13.11
N CYS A 7 18.24 -0.78 -12.73
CA CYS A 7 18.25 -0.28 -11.35
C CYS A 7 17.40 0.99 -11.09
N THR A 8 16.89 1.63 -12.14
CA THR A 8 16.18 2.93 -11.96
C THR A 8 14.69 2.79 -11.66
N HIS A 9 14.06 1.65 -11.99
CA HIS A 9 12.62 1.47 -11.76
C HIS A 9 12.23 1.16 -10.31
N GLY A 10 13.11 0.58 -9.51
CA GLY A 10 12.84 0.26 -8.11
C GLY A 10 12.78 1.51 -7.20
N HIS A 11 13.69 2.45 -7.42
CA HIS A 11 13.79 3.66 -6.58
C HIS A 11 12.68 4.68 -6.82
N THR A 12 12.21 4.82 -8.05
CA THR A 12 11.10 5.74 -8.38
C THR A 12 9.77 5.25 -7.84
N ALA A 13 9.47 3.95 -7.96
CA ALA A 13 8.24 3.36 -7.44
C ALA A 13 8.14 3.43 -5.90
N ILE A 14 9.25 3.26 -5.19
CA ILE A 14 9.29 3.36 -3.72
C ILE A 14 9.10 4.81 -3.26
N GLN A 15 9.67 5.78 -3.95
CA GLN A 15 9.52 7.21 -3.65
C GLN A 15 8.10 7.70 -3.95
N GLU A 16 7.51 7.27 -5.05
CA GLU A 16 6.16 7.64 -5.44
C GLU A 16 5.12 7.10 -4.45
N LYS A 17 5.28 5.85 -4.02
CA LYS A 17 4.41 5.24 -3.00
C LYS A 17 4.57 5.89 -1.61
N ARG A 18 5.76 6.34 -1.24
CA ARG A 18 5.99 7.08 0.02
C ARG A 18 5.32 8.45 0.02
N ASN A 19 5.34 9.13 -1.12
CA ASN A 19 4.71 10.43 -1.27
C ASN A 19 3.16 10.34 -1.29
N SER A 20 2.58 9.25 -1.80
CA SER A 20 1.14 9.01 -1.72
C SER A 20 0.70 8.77 -0.28
N LEU A 21 1.39 7.93 0.48
CA LEU A 21 1.09 7.68 1.90
C LEU A 21 1.14 8.96 2.74
N LEU A 22 2.14 9.83 2.53
CA LEU A 22 2.23 11.11 3.25
C LEU A 22 1.05 12.04 2.93
N LYS A 23 0.56 12.04 1.68
CA LYS A 23 -0.63 12.79 1.27
C LYS A 23 -1.90 12.26 1.93
N ASP A 24 -2.04 10.94 2.05
CA ASP A 24 -3.22 10.31 2.64
C ASP A 24 -3.25 10.56 4.16
N TYR A 25 -2.11 10.51 4.85
CA TYR A 25 -2.01 10.93 6.26
C TYR A 25 -2.41 12.38 6.47
N TRP A 26 -1.92 13.29 5.63
CA TRP A 26 -2.24 14.70 5.75
C TRP A 26 -3.74 14.98 5.57
N ARG A 27 -4.38 14.31 4.62
CA ARG A 27 -5.84 14.41 4.39
C ARG A 27 -6.64 13.96 5.60
N ILE A 28 -6.28 12.81 6.18
CA ILE A 28 -6.94 12.26 7.38
C ILE A 28 -6.75 13.20 8.57
N ILE A 29 -5.54 13.70 8.80
CA ILE A 29 -5.24 14.63 9.90
C ILE A 29 -6.03 15.94 9.73
N LEU A 30 -6.06 16.49 8.53
CA LEU A 30 -6.79 17.72 8.23
C LEU A 30 -8.29 17.56 8.48
N SER A 31 -8.88 16.47 7.97
CA SER A 31 -10.29 16.15 8.18
C SER A 31 -10.61 15.95 9.67
N ALA A 32 -9.74 15.23 10.41
CA ALA A 32 -9.90 15.02 11.84
C ALA A 32 -9.85 16.35 12.61
N LEU A 33 -8.90 17.23 12.32
CA LEU A 33 -8.81 18.55 12.96
C LEU A 33 -10.04 19.40 12.70
N LEU A 34 -10.58 19.39 11.48
CA LEU A 34 -11.79 20.12 11.12
C LEU A 34 -13.02 19.52 11.79
N LEU A 35 -13.13 18.19 11.88
CA LEU A 35 -14.22 17.50 12.58
C LEU A 35 -14.22 17.85 14.07
N PHE A 36 -13.08 17.66 14.75
CA PHE A 36 -12.98 17.98 16.19
C PHE A 36 -13.16 19.48 16.45
N GLY A 37 -12.62 20.34 15.57
CA GLY A 37 -12.87 21.78 15.65
C GLY A 37 -14.35 22.13 15.55
N GLY A 38 -15.08 21.53 14.63
CA GLY A 38 -16.53 21.70 14.47
C GLY A 38 -17.32 21.20 15.67
N LEU A 39 -16.94 20.02 16.24
CA LEU A 39 -17.58 19.49 17.44
C LEU A 39 -17.38 20.40 18.66
N ILE A 40 -16.18 20.94 18.86
CA ILE A 40 -15.88 21.89 19.94
C ILE A 40 -16.69 23.20 19.76
N LEU A 41 -16.71 23.74 18.54
CA LEU A 41 -17.47 24.96 18.23
C LEU A 41 -18.99 24.76 18.43
N ASN A 42 -19.50 23.59 18.10
CA ASN A 42 -20.89 23.22 18.33
C ASN A 42 -21.19 23.09 19.84
N ALA A 43 -20.28 22.49 20.61
CA ALA A 43 -20.42 22.30 22.05
C ALA A 43 -20.31 23.64 22.85
N THR A 44 -19.59 24.62 22.34
CA THR A 44 -19.42 25.94 22.96
C THR A 44 -20.54 26.94 22.63
N ASP A 45 -21.58 26.51 21.91
CA ASP A 45 -22.76 27.33 21.57
C ASP A 45 -22.38 28.69 20.92
N THR A 46 -21.29 28.72 20.15
CA THR A 46 -20.81 29.95 19.54
C THR A 46 -21.85 30.49 18.54
N THR A 47 -22.16 31.78 18.64
CA THR A 47 -23.14 32.49 17.78
C THR A 47 -22.80 32.32 16.27
N PHE A 48 -21.55 32.07 15.96
CA PHE A 48 -21.08 31.83 14.59
C PHE A 48 -21.63 30.52 14.00
N PHE A 49 -21.80 29.48 14.81
CA PHE A 49 -22.28 28.17 14.38
C PHE A 49 -23.82 28.04 14.34
N LYS A 50 -24.55 29.08 14.82
CA LYS A 50 -26.02 29.13 14.75
C LYS A 50 -26.58 29.58 13.40
N GLY A 51 -25.74 29.95 12.45
CA GLY A 51 -26.16 30.22 11.07
C GLY A 51 -26.60 28.95 10.36
N GLU A 52 -27.72 29.00 9.65
CA GLU A 52 -28.39 27.86 9.00
C GLU A 52 -27.47 27.06 8.06
N TYR A 53 -26.50 27.74 7.41
CA TYR A 53 -25.60 27.12 6.41
C TYR A 53 -24.16 26.93 6.90
N VAL A 54 -23.79 27.52 8.04
CA VAL A 54 -22.39 27.51 8.53
C VAL A 54 -21.95 26.09 8.93
N PRO A 55 -22.74 25.30 9.68
CA PRO A 55 -22.38 23.91 9.99
C PRO A 55 -22.23 23.06 8.73
N PHE A 56 -23.14 23.20 7.78
CA PHE A 56 -23.08 22.47 6.51
C PHE A 56 -21.78 22.73 5.76
N ILE A 57 -21.41 24.01 5.56
CA ILE A 57 -20.19 24.38 4.82
C ILE A 57 -18.95 23.91 5.58
N TRP A 58 -18.92 24.02 6.90
CA TRP A 58 -17.80 23.59 7.73
C TRP A 58 -17.56 22.08 7.63
N TYR A 59 -18.60 21.28 7.83
CA TYR A 59 -18.48 19.82 7.75
C TYR A 59 -18.29 19.32 6.32
N LEU A 60 -18.83 20.02 5.33
CA LEU A 60 -18.52 19.74 3.93
C LEU A 60 -17.03 19.94 3.64
N LEU A 61 -16.42 21.02 4.18
CA LEU A 61 -14.99 21.28 4.04
C LEU A 61 -14.14 20.19 4.74
N ALA A 62 -14.62 19.69 5.89
CA ALA A 62 -13.99 18.58 6.60
C ALA A 62 -14.13 17.25 5.86
N TYR A 63 -15.23 17.04 5.14
CA TYR A 63 -15.51 15.84 4.36
C TYR A 63 -14.65 15.73 3.09
N LEU A 64 -14.42 16.85 2.40
CA LEU A 64 -13.75 16.87 1.10
C LEU A 64 -12.40 16.13 1.05
N PRO A 65 -11.47 16.29 2.00
CA PRO A 65 -10.17 15.64 1.91
C PRO A 65 -10.23 14.10 1.93
N VAL A 66 -11.18 13.53 2.68
CA VAL A 66 -11.33 12.08 2.84
C VAL A 66 -12.43 11.50 1.95
N GLY A 67 -13.49 12.25 1.67
CA GLY A 67 -14.63 11.81 0.89
C GLY A 67 -14.38 11.79 -0.62
N LEU A 68 -13.64 12.77 -1.16
CA LEU A 68 -13.40 12.86 -2.60
C LEU A 68 -12.72 11.62 -3.21
N PRO A 69 -11.65 11.06 -2.63
CA PRO A 69 -11.05 9.84 -3.17
C PRO A 69 -12.04 8.68 -3.18
N VAL A 70 -12.74 8.45 -2.06
CA VAL A 70 -13.72 7.36 -1.92
C VAL A 70 -14.88 7.51 -2.91
N MET A 71 -15.41 8.73 -3.09
CA MET A 71 -16.44 9.00 -4.09
C MET A 71 -15.97 8.74 -5.52
N ARG A 72 -14.70 9.03 -5.80
CA ARG A 72 -14.13 8.75 -7.11
C ARG A 72 -14.01 7.25 -7.36
N GLU A 73 -13.54 6.48 -6.38
CA GLU A 73 -13.45 5.03 -6.45
C GLU A 73 -14.84 4.38 -6.55
N ALA A 74 -15.84 4.91 -5.80
CA ALA A 74 -17.23 4.52 -5.94
C ALA A 74 -17.75 4.73 -7.38
N TRP A 75 -17.42 5.86 -7.98
CA TRP A 75 -17.81 6.17 -9.35
C TRP A 75 -17.14 5.22 -10.36
N GLU A 76 -15.85 4.95 -10.20
CA GLU A 76 -15.11 4.00 -11.03
C GLU A 76 -15.68 2.57 -10.89
N SER A 77 -16.03 2.14 -9.67
CA SER A 77 -16.66 0.83 -9.41
C SER A 77 -18.03 0.70 -10.10
N ILE A 78 -18.84 1.74 -10.05
CA ILE A 78 -20.15 1.76 -10.75
C ILE A 78 -19.96 1.62 -12.26
N LEU A 79 -18.97 2.30 -12.85
CA LEU A 79 -18.68 2.20 -14.28
C LEU A 79 -18.21 0.79 -14.68
N GLN A 80 -17.54 0.08 -13.77
CA GLN A 80 -17.13 -1.31 -13.96
C GLN A 80 -18.24 -2.33 -13.67
N LYS A 81 -19.47 -1.87 -13.43
CA LYS A 81 -20.67 -2.66 -13.08
C LYS A 81 -20.60 -3.33 -11.69
N ASP A 82 -19.65 -2.94 -10.87
CA ASP A 82 -19.58 -3.38 -9.46
C ASP A 82 -20.29 -2.34 -8.57
N VAL A 83 -21.63 -2.33 -8.66
CA VAL A 83 -22.48 -1.36 -7.96
C VAL A 83 -22.49 -1.59 -6.45
N PHE A 84 -22.22 -2.82 -6.00
CA PHE A 84 -22.25 -3.21 -4.59
C PHE A 84 -20.86 -3.17 -3.94
N SER A 85 -19.97 -2.32 -4.43
CA SER A 85 -18.67 -2.12 -3.80
C SER A 85 -18.82 -1.38 -2.45
N GLU A 86 -17.87 -1.61 -1.55
CA GLU A 86 -17.79 -0.93 -0.25
C GLU A 86 -17.74 0.60 -0.41
N PHE A 87 -17.04 1.10 -1.43
CA PHE A 87 -16.94 2.53 -1.76
C PHE A 87 -18.31 3.13 -2.10
N THR A 88 -19.11 2.41 -2.87
CA THR A 88 -20.46 2.85 -3.25
C THR A 88 -21.36 2.91 -2.04
N LEU A 89 -21.32 1.87 -1.18
CA LEU A 89 -22.15 1.80 0.02
C LEU A 89 -21.78 2.93 1.00
N MET A 90 -20.49 3.16 1.24
CA MET A 90 -20.00 4.24 2.11
C MET A 90 -20.37 5.63 1.58
N SER A 91 -20.26 5.83 0.25
CA SER A 91 -20.64 7.09 -0.39
C SER A 91 -22.14 7.37 -0.23
N ILE A 92 -23.00 6.38 -0.43
CA ILE A 92 -24.46 6.52 -0.25
C ILE A 92 -24.79 6.80 1.22
N ALA A 93 -24.17 6.07 2.17
CA ALA A 93 -24.42 6.25 3.60
C ALA A 93 -24.06 7.67 4.07
N THR A 94 -22.88 8.18 3.65
CA THR A 94 -22.43 9.52 4.05
C THR A 94 -23.23 10.64 3.37
N LEU A 95 -23.62 10.48 2.12
CA LEU A 95 -24.55 11.41 1.45
C LEU A 95 -25.91 11.41 2.15
N GLY A 96 -26.40 10.24 2.58
CA GLY A 96 -27.62 10.13 3.39
C GLY A 96 -27.51 10.88 4.71
N ALA A 97 -26.39 10.77 5.43
CA ALA A 97 -26.14 11.51 6.66
C ALA A 97 -26.17 13.04 6.42
N PHE A 98 -25.56 13.51 5.34
CA PHE A 98 -25.65 14.93 4.96
C PHE A 98 -27.07 15.36 4.61
N TYR A 99 -27.85 14.49 3.96
CA TYR A 99 -29.24 14.79 3.59
C TYR A 99 -30.16 14.96 4.82
N ILE A 100 -29.97 14.14 5.86
CA ILE A 100 -30.77 14.23 7.10
C ILE A 100 -30.26 15.30 8.07
N GLY A 101 -29.13 15.97 7.78
CA GLY A 101 -28.56 17.04 8.59
C GLY A 101 -27.56 16.59 9.65
N GLU A 102 -27.23 15.29 9.71
CA GLU A 102 -26.24 14.73 10.64
C GLU A 102 -24.83 14.81 10.01
N TYR A 103 -24.37 16.05 9.81
CA TYR A 103 -23.09 16.34 9.15
C TYR A 103 -21.87 15.77 9.87
N PRO A 104 -21.75 15.90 11.22
CA PRO A 104 -20.60 15.37 11.96
C PRO A 104 -20.47 13.86 11.82
N GLU A 105 -21.60 13.14 11.82
CA GLU A 105 -21.65 11.70 11.69
C GLU A 105 -21.16 11.25 10.31
N GLY A 106 -21.64 11.90 9.24
CA GLY A 106 -21.17 11.62 7.89
C GLY A 106 -19.66 11.79 7.71
N VAL A 107 -19.10 12.87 8.29
CA VAL A 107 -17.64 13.10 8.26
C VAL A 107 -16.91 12.07 9.11
N ALA A 108 -17.41 11.74 10.30
CA ALA A 108 -16.81 10.77 11.19
C ALA A 108 -16.74 9.36 10.55
N VAL A 109 -17.83 8.90 9.93
CA VAL A 109 -17.88 7.61 9.24
C VAL A 109 -16.83 7.57 8.12
N MET A 110 -16.74 8.59 7.28
CA MET A 110 -15.78 8.63 6.18
C MET A 110 -14.33 8.73 6.69
N LEU A 111 -14.10 9.45 7.78
CA LEU A 111 -12.79 9.54 8.42
C LEU A 111 -12.32 8.16 8.93
N PHE A 112 -13.19 7.45 9.66
CA PHE A 112 -12.87 6.12 10.18
C PHE A 112 -12.69 5.09 9.07
N TYR A 113 -13.46 5.19 7.99
CA TYR A 113 -13.29 4.36 6.81
C TYR A 113 -11.89 4.57 6.19
N SER A 114 -11.52 5.82 5.89
CA SER A 114 -10.21 6.15 5.31
C SER A 114 -9.05 5.75 6.23
N LEU A 115 -9.23 5.84 7.54
CA LEU A 115 -8.24 5.38 8.50
C LEU A 115 -8.11 3.85 8.47
N GLY A 116 -9.21 3.12 8.37
CA GLY A 116 -9.24 1.66 8.23
C GLY A 116 -8.53 1.19 6.96
N GLU A 117 -8.82 1.82 5.82
CA GLU A 117 -8.18 1.56 4.53
C GLU A 117 -6.66 1.77 4.60
N LEU A 118 -6.21 2.86 5.23
CA LEU A 118 -4.79 3.11 5.43
C LEU A 118 -4.09 1.99 6.25
N PHE A 119 -4.76 1.46 7.29
CA PHE A 119 -4.23 0.34 8.07
C PHE A 119 -4.22 -0.96 7.27
N GLN A 120 -5.25 -1.22 6.48
CA GLN A 120 -5.35 -2.38 5.60
C GLN A 120 -4.22 -2.39 4.58
N ASP A 121 -3.98 -1.28 3.90
CA ASP A 121 -2.90 -1.13 2.92
C ASP A 121 -1.52 -1.42 3.53
N LYS A 122 -1.27 -0.91 4.73
CA LYS A 122 -0.02 -1.19 5.45
C LYS A 122 0.13 -2.65 5.83
N ALA A 123 -0.94 -3.28 6.28
CA ALA A 123 -0.93 -4.70 6.64
C ALA A 123 -0.64 -5.57 5.41
N VAL A 124 -1.29 -5.29 4.29
CA VAL A 124 -1.07 -5.98 3.00
C VAL A 124 0.36 -5.76 2.49
N ASP A 125 0.88 -4.54 2.54
CA ASP A 125 2.26 -4.23 2.12
C ASP A 125 3.29 -4.96 2.99
N LYS A 126 3.07 -5.03 4.29
CA LYS A 126 3.94 -5.78 5.21
C LYS A 126 3.91 -7.29 4.91
N ALA A 127 2.73 -7.85 4.66
CA ALA A 127 2.58 -9.25 4.30
C ALA A 127 3.29 -9.56 2.98
N LYS A 128 3.12 -8.73 1.94
CA LYS A 128 3.80 -8.89 0.65
C LYS A 128 5.33 -8.86 0.79
N ARG A 129 5.89 -7.94 1.60
CA ARG A 129 7.33 -7.88 1.84
C ARG A 129 7.87 -9.13 2.53
N ASN A 130 7.13 -9.67 3.50
CA ASN A 130 7.52 -10.90 4.20
C ASN A 130 7.54 -12.09 3.22
N ILE A 131 6.55 -12.20 2.33
CA ILE A 131 6.50 -13.25 1.31
C ILE A 131 7.64 -13.08 0.30
N SER A 132 7.90 -11.87 -0.18
CA SER A 132 9.02 -11.59 -1.09
C SER A 132 10.36 -11.94 -0.46
N ALA A 133 10.56 -11.65 0.82
CA ALA A 133 11.79 -12.02 1.54
C ALA A 133 11.97 -13.54 1.69
N LEU A 134 10.87 -14.30 1.71
CA LEU A 134 10.91 -15.77 1.69
C LEU A 134 11.15 -16.34 0.29
N LEU A 135 10.67 -15.66 -0.76
CA LEU A 135 10.87 -16.07 -2.16
C LEU A 135 12.26 -15.67 -2.70
N ASP A 136 12.89 -14.66 -2.11
CA ASP A 136 14.23 -14.17 -2.48
C ASP A 136 15.37 -15.10 -1.92
N VAL A 137 15.05 -16.40 -1.84
CA VAL A 137 15.97 -17.43 -1.32
C VAL A 137 16.92 -17.94 -2.42
N HIS A 138 16.65 -17.62 -3.70
CA HIS A 138 17.54 -18.04 -4.79
C HIS A 138 18.82 -17.21 -4.81
N PRO A 139 19.99 -17.84 -4.70
CA PRO A 139 21.27 -17.14 -4.89
C PRO A 139 21.34 -16.59 -6.31
N GLU A 140 21.81 -15.34 -6.44
CA GLU A 140 21.98 -14.68 -7.74
C GLU A 140 23.14 -15.27 -8.55
N MET A 141 24.05 -16.00 -7.89
CA MET A 141 25.28 -16.53 -8.48
C MET A 141 25.48 -17.97 -8.05
N ALA A 142 26.01 -18.78 -8.97
CA ALA A 142 26.44 -20.16 -8.78
C ALA A 142 27.94 -20.30 -9.09
N THR A 143 28.66 -21.03 -8.25
CA THR A 143 30.06 -21.36 -8.49
C THR A 143 30.15 -22.68 -9.26
N VAL A 144 30.51 -22.63 -10.52
CA VAL A 144 30.56 -23.80 -11.43
C VAL A 144 32.00 -24.23 -11.62
N ILE A 145 32.26 -25.53 -11.61
CA ILE A 145 33.60 -26.12 -11.90
C ILE A 145 33.60 -26.61 -13.35
N ARG A 146 34.34 -25.89 -14.20
CA ARG A 146 34.60 -26.30 -15.60
C ARG A 146 36.09 -26.51 -15.84
N ASN A 147 36.46 -27.68 -16.35
CA ASN A 147 37.86 -28.01 -16.67
C ASN A 147 38.85 -27.77 -15.52
N GLY A 148 38.45 -28.01 -14.27
CA GLY A 148 39.31 -27.79 -13.10
C GLY A 148 39.46 -26.33 -12.69
N SER A 149 38.71 -25.39 -13.31
CA SER A 149 38.66 -23.98 -12.93
C SER A 149 37.31 -23.63 -12.39
N THR A 150 37.29 -22.81 -11.35
CA THR A 150 36.07 -22.32 -10.68
C THR A 150 35.62 -21.04 -11.37
N LEU A 151 34.37 -21.02 -11.85
CA LEU A 151 33.75 -19.88 -12.50
C LEU A 151 32.48 -19.48 -11.74
N VAL A 152 32.28 -18.19 -11.54
CA VAL A 152 31.06 -17.68 -10.93
C VAL A 152 30.12 -17.16 -12.01
N GLU A 153 28.97 -17.82 -12.18
CA GLU A 153 27.99 -17.49 -13.23
C GLU A 153 26.59 -17.41 -12.64
N ALA A 154 25.67 -16.78 -13.38
CA ALA A 154 24.25 -16.78 -13.01
C ALA A 154 23.67 -18.20 -13.16
N PRO A 155 22.79 -18.65 -12.22
CA PRO A 155 22.23 -20.01 -12.24
C PRO A 155 21.57 -20.40 -13.57
N GLN A 156 20.97 -19.43 -14.29
CA GLN A 156 20.34 -19.67 -15.59
C GLN A 156 21.30 -20.04 -16.72
N ARG A 157 22.61 -19.86 -16.51
CA ARG A 157 23.66 -20.20 -17.51
C ARG A 157 24.31 -21.55 -17.25
N VAL A 158 24.00 -22.13 -16.09
CA VAL A 158 24.53 -23.45 -15.73
C VAL A 158 23.77 -24.51 -16.50
N GLN A 159 24.49 -25.43 -17.13
CA GLN A 159 23.89 -26.51 -17.93
C GLN A 159 23.67 -27.76 -17.09
N VAL A 160 22.69 -28.56 -17.48
CA VAL A 160 22.42 -29.84 -16.83
C VAL A 160 23.61 -30.78 -16.98
N GLY A 161 24.11 -31.31 -15.87
CA GLY A 161 25.29 -32.18 -15.80
C GLY A 161 26.57 -31.46 -15.42
N GLU A 162 26.57 -30.15 -15.24
CA GLU A 162 27.73 -29.42 -14.70
C GLU A 162 27.81 -29.56 -13.18
N THR A 163 29.02 -29.53 -12.67
CA THR A 163 29.28 -29.59 -11.21
C THR A 163 29.36 -28.19 -10.65
N ILE A 164 28.63 -27.97 -9.58
CA ILE A 164 28.64 -26.70 -8.81
C ILE A 164 29.31 -26.95 -7.45
N GLU A 165 30.06 -25.96 -6.98
CA GLU A 165 30.63 -25.93 -5.62
C GLU A 165 29.75 -25.05 -4.73
N VAL A 166 29.32 -25.61 -3.61
CA VAL A 166 28.57 -24.87 -2.57
C VAL A 166 29.34 -24.96 -1.26
N LYS A 167 29.77 -23.82 -0.74
CA LYS A 167 30.55 -23.77 0.51
C LYS A 167 29.63 -23.80 1.72
N ALA A 168 30.19 -24.20 2.86
CA ALA A 168 29.48 -24.18 4.13
C ALA A 168 28.93 -22.78 4.43
N GLY A 169 27.60 -22.68 4.67
CA GLY A 169 26.89 -21.41 4.87
C GLY A 169 26.38 -20.74 3.60
N GLU A 170 26.74 -21.23 2.41
CA GLU A 170 26.13 -20.77 1.16
C GLU A 170 24.81 -21.50 0.87
N ARG A 171 23.93 -20.83 0.13
CA ARG A 171 22.67 -21.42 -0.32
C ARG A 171 22.87 -22.19 -1.61
N VAL A 172 22.21 -23.33 -1.74
CA VAL A 172 22.23 -24.15 -2.97
C VAL A 172 21.49 -23.40 -4.08
N PRO A 173 22.18 -23.04 -5.18
CA PRO A 173 21.61 -22.22 -6.25
C PRO A 173 20.73 -22.98 -7.25
N LEU A 174 20.91 -24.30 -7.36
CA LEU A 174 20.26 -25.16 -8.34
C LEU A 174 19.95 -26.52 -7.75
N ASP A 175 18.91 -27.16 -8.25
CA ASP A 175 18.60 -28.55 -7.91
C ASP A 175 19.67 -29.48 -8.49
N GLY A 176 20.13 -30.47 -7.70
CA GLY A 176 21.17 -31.39 -8.14
C GLY A 176 21.32 -32.59 -7.21
N THR A 177 22.23 -33.48 -7.56
CA THR A 177 22.63 -34.62 -6.72
C THR A 177 23.97 -34.34 -6.07
N MET A 178 24.10 -34.66 -4.79
CA MET A 178 25.36 -34.53 -4.08
C MET A 178 26.34 -35.55 -4.61
N LEU A 179 27.56 -35.09 -4.94
CA LEU A 179 28.67 -35.96 -5.37
C LEU A 179 29.52 -36.42 -4.18
N ASP A 180 29.62 -35.61 -3.12
CA ASP A 180 30.32 -35.96 -1.91
C ASP A 180 29.38 -36.55 -0.83
N GLU A 181 29.81 -37.61 -0.15
CA GLU A 181 28.99 -38.31 0.87
C GLU A 181 28.88 -37.53 2.19
N VAL A 182 29.69 -36.48 2.39
CA VAL A 182 29.72 -35.68 3.62
C VAL A 182 29.60 -34.21 3.27
N ALA A 183 28.42 -33.63 3.64
CA ALA A 183 28.25 -32.20 3.71
C ALA A 183 28.85 -31.69 5.05
N ALA A 184 29.89 -30.91 4.96
CA ALA A 184 30.51 -30.30 6.14
C ALA A 184 29.69 -29.12 6.70
#